data_ddcb505b946898f14a76c04b510ff7c7
#
_entry.id   ddcb505b946898f14a76c04b510ff7c7
#
_cell.length_a   1.000
_cell.length_b   1.000
_cell.length_c   1.000
_cell.angle_alpha   90.00
_cell.angle_beta   90.00
_cell.angle_gamma   90.00
#
_symmetry.space_group_name_H-M   'P 1'
#
loop_
_entity.id
_entity.type
_entity.pdbx_description
1 polymer ?
#
loop_
_entity_poly.entity_id
_entity_poly.type
_entity_poly.pdbx_seq_one_letter_code
_entity_poly.pdbx_strand_id
1 'polypeptide(L)'
;MLITLAFGGRRVDAVALPGKTGFLYAFDRVTGKPLWPVEERPVPASDVPGEEAHPTQPVPTGPPPFARQGISDSDLVDFTPELRARARESIRRYRTGPLFTPPSVGGTVVLPGWWGGAGWGGGAFDPASGMVYVKASNRPVLARLVPRDSAGYVLDLSQDPADALDLSLPTRRGLLRFFGDDVPIPLIRPPYGTLSAIDLSHGTIRWQVPLGDTPEVRFHPLLKPLDLPPLGVSGAPGPLVTRSGLLFLTGGGDVLYAIDARDGAVRWSAPLGRVGWANPMTYRTAGGRQMVLIAAGRGEGARLMAFALPTGQR
;
A
#
# COMPACT_ATOMS: atom_id res chain seq x y z
N MET A 1 -3.66 -7.33 13.94
CA MET A 1 -5.09 -7.57 14.23
C MET A 1 -5.20 -8.83 15.03
N LEU A 2 -6.02 -8.81 16.12
CA LEU A 2 -6.39 -10.03 16.85
C LEU A 2 -7.55 -10.68 16.11
N ILE A 3 -7.43 -11.96 15.79
CA ILE A 3 -8.40 -12.71 15.01
C ILE A 3 -8.62 -14.10 15.62
N THR A 4 -9.73 -14.70 15.28
CA THR A 4 -9.99 -16.12 15.56
C THR A 4 -10.50 -16.76 14.29
N LEU A 5 -9.82 -17.79 13.79
CA LEU A 5 -10.14 -18.43 12.51
C LEU A 5 -10.07 -19.96 12.62
N ALA A 6 -10.66 -20.64 11.64
CA ALA A 6 -10.43 -22.06 11.43
C ALA A 6 -9.12 -22.23 10.64
N PHE A 7 -8.18 -23.02 11.17
CA PHE A 7 -6.91 -23.31 10.51
C PHE A 7 -6.50 -24.76 10.82
N GLY A 8 -6.20 -25.53 9.76
CA GLY A 8 -5.84 -26.95 9.91
C GLY A 8 -6.90 -27.77 10.64
N GLY A 9 -8.19 -27.50 10.42
CA GLY A 9 -9.33 -28.20 11.02
C GLY A 9 -9.62 -27.83 12.49
N ARG A 10 -8.93 -26.87 13.07
CA ARG A 10 -9.13 -26.39 14.43
C ARG A 10 -9.37 -24.89 14.51
N ARG A 11 -10.02 -24.43 15.56
CA ARG A 11 -10.15 -23.01 15.88
C ARG A 11 -8.82 -22.51 16.49
N VAL A 12 -8.26 -21.45 15.93
CA VAL A 12 -7.01 -20.84 16.38
C VAL A 12 -7.25 -19.38 16.69
N ASP A 13 -6.84 -18.97 17.88
CA ASP A 13 -6.72 -17.57 18.26
C ASP A 13 -5.36 -17.04 17.76
N ALA A 14 -5.37 -16.08 16.85
CA ALA A 14 -4.19 -15.66 16.14
C ALA A 14 -4.00 -14.13 16.17
N VAL A 15 -2.80 -13.71 15.81
CA VAL A 15 -2.48 -12.34 15.41
C VAL A 15 -2.13 -12.35 13.93
N ALA A 16 -2.81 -11.51 13.15
CA ALA A 16 -2.50 -11.27 11.75
C ALA A 16 -1.87 -9.88 11.59
N LEU A 17 -0.74 -9.82 10.89
CA LEU A 17 0.10 -8.64 10.73
C LEU A 17 0.38 -8.38 9.24
N PRO A 18 -0.39 -7.50 8.56
CA PRO A 18 0.01 -7.01 7.25
C PRO A 18 1.24 -6.11 7.40
N GLY A 19 2.33 -6.50 6.76
CA GLY A 19 3.63 -5.87 6.93
C GLY A 19 3.97 -4.85 5.83
N LYS A 20 4.95 -4.00 6.10
CA LYS A 20 5.51 -3.06 5.12
C LYS A 20 6.11 -3.77 3.91
N THR A 21 6.61 -4.98 4.08
CA THR A 21 7.18 -5.81 3.01
C THR A 21 6.13 -6.35 2.02
N GLY A 22 4.84 -6.13 2.30
CA GLY A 22 3.75 -6.64 1.47
C GLY A 22 3.33 -8.07 1.80
N PHE A 23 3.87 -8.68 2.85
CA PHE A 23 3.45 -9.97 3.36
C PHE A 23 2.43 -9.84 4.48
N LEU A 24 1.52 -10.80 4.58
CA LEU A 24 0.64 -11.01 5.71
C LEU A 24 1.19 -12.15 6.57
N TYR A 25 1.77 -11.80 7.72
CA TYR A 25 2.19 -12.77 8.72
C TYR A 25 1.02 -13.12 9.64
N ALA A 26 0.94 -14.38 10.05
CA ALA A 26 -0.04 -14.81 11.03
C ALA A 26 0.58 -15.79 12.02
N PHE A 27 0.32 -15.55 13.32
CA PHE A 27 0.88 -16.34 14.42
C PHE A 27 -0.24 -16.76 15.36
N ASP A 28 -0.17 -17.99 15.84
CA ASP A 28 -0.94 -18.42 17.01
C ASP A 28 -0.53 -17.53 18.19
N ARG A 29 -1.48 -16.78 18.75
CA ARG A 29 -1.16 -15.77 19.77
C ARG A 29 -0.86 -16.36 21.16
N VAL A 30 -1.13 -17.67 21.38
CA VAL A 30 -0.84 -18.35 22.63
C VAL A 30 0.57 -18.91 22.60
N THR A 31 0.97 -19.49 21.47
CA THR A 31 2.24 -20.21 21.34
C THR A 31 3.33 -19.40 20.63
N GLY A 32 2.95 -18.33 19.94
CA GLY A 32 3.85 -17.55 19.07
C GLY A 32 4.24 -18.27 17.76
N LYS A 33 3.75 -19.48 17.52
CA LYS A 33 4.09 -20.23 16.32
C LYS A 33 3.43 -19.63 15.08
N PRO A 34 4.16 -19.49 13.94
CA PRO A 34 3.57 -19.04 12.70
C PRO A 34 2.51 -20.05 12.21
N LEU A 35 1.40 -19.57 11.67
CA LEU A 35 0.38 -20.41 11.05
C LEU A 35 0.87 -20.95 9.69
N TRP A 36 1.57 -20.14 8.94
CA TRP A 36 2.26 -20.51 7.70
C TRP A 36 3.75 -20.54 7.99
N PRO A 37 4.51 -21.59 7.59
CA PRO A 37 5.94 -21.63 7.80
C PRO A 37 6.64 -20.35 7.33
N VAL A 38 7.65 -19.93 8.05
CA VAL A 38 8.52 -18.80 7.69
C VAL A 38 9.88 -19.39 7.34
N GLU A 39 10.35 -19.10 6.12
CA GLU A 39 11.59 -19.61 5.57
C GLU A 39 12.62 -18.49 5.43
N GLU A 40 13.87 -18.77 5.77
CA GLU A 40 14.98 -17.90 5.46
C GLU A 40 15.27 -17.97 3.96
N ARG A 41 15.15 -16.86 3.26
CA ARG A 41 15.40 -16.77 1.81
C ARG A 41 16.60 -15.88 1.52
N PRO A 42 17.50 -16.27 0.61
CA PRO A 42 18.63 -15.45 0.20
C PRO A 42 18.16 -14.08 -0.33
N VAL A 43 18.90 -13.03 0.03
CA VAL A 43 18.67 -11.66 -0.43
C VAL A 43 19.96 -11.08 -1.02
N PRO A 44 19.85 -10.02 -1.88
CA PRO A 44 21.04 -9.42 -2.47
C PRO A 44 22.00 -8.85 -1.42
N ALA A 45 23.30 -9.04 -1.64
CA ALA A 45 24.33 -8.43 -0.82
C ALA A 45 24.39 -6.90 -1.02
N SER A 46 24.92 -6.19 -0.02
CA SER A 46 25.25 -4.77 -0.19
C SER A 46 26.41 -4.58 -1.16
N ASP A 47 26.41 -3.45 -1.88
CA ASP A 47 27.53 -3.00 -2.72
C ASP A 47 28.32 -1.84 -2.08
N VAL A 48 27.99 -1.53 -0.82
CA VAL A 48 28.63 -0.43 -0.09
C VAL A 48 29.82 -0.95 0.70
N PRO A 49 31.02 -0.38 0.52
CA PRO A 49 32.22 -0.80 1.23
C PRO A 49 32.04 -0.73 2.76
N GLY A 50 32.28 -1.85 3.44
CA GLY A 50 32.17 -1.94 4.91
C GLY A 50 30.75 -2.17 5.43
N GLU A 51 29.72 -2.29 4.56
CA GLU A 51 28.39 -2.71 4.95
C GLU A 51 28.22 -4.23 4.75
N GLU A 52 27.78 -4.90 5.80
CA GLU A 52 27.46 -6.33 5.78
C GLU A 52 25.96 -6.53 5.98
N ALA A 53 25.22 -6.72 4.87
CA ALA A 53 23.81 -7.08 4.94
C ALA A 53 23.65 -8.55 5.33
N HIS A 54 22.66 -8.88 6.16
CA HIS A 54 22.35 -10.28 6.46
C HIS A 54 22.01 -11.04 5.16
N PRO A 55 22.58 -12.25 4.93
CA PRO A 55 22.47 -12.95 3.65
C PRO A 55 21.06 -13.49 3.37
N THR A 56 20.20 -13.60 4.37
CA THR A 56 18.83 -14.09 4.25
C THR A 56 17.85 -13.19 4.96
N GLN A 57 16.57 -13.33 4.61
CA GLN A 57 15.45 -12.68 5.30
C GLN A 57 14.28 -13.65 5.46
N PRO A 58 13.51 -13.54 6.57
CA PRO A 58 12.39 -14.41 6.85
C PRO A 58 11.19 -14.08 5.95
N VAL A 59 10.73 -15.06 5.18
CA VAL A 59 9.61 -14.91 4.24
C VAL A 59 8.54 -15.97 4.56
N PRO A 60 7.27 -15.59 4.74
CA PRO A 60 6.18 -16.53 4.97
C PRO A 60 5.91 -17.32 3.68
N THR A 61 5.62 -18.61 3.81
CA THR A 61 5.27 -19.47 2.68
C THR A 61 3.84 -19.27 2.18
N GLY A 62 3.02 -18.59 2.96
CA GLY A 62 1.65 -18.22 2.63
C GLY A 62 1.10 -17.17 3.59
N PRO A 63 0.10 -16.41 3.18
CA PRO A 63 -0.39 -16.15 1.81
C PRO A 63 0.67 -15.48 0.90
N PRO A 64 0.45 -15.44 -0.44
CA PRO A 64 1.35 -14.70 -1.32
C PRO A 64 1.35 -13.20 -0.99
N PRO A 65 2.38 -12.44 -1.39
CA PRO A 65 2.45 -11.02 -1.11
C PRO A 65 1.27 -10.27 -1.73
N PHE A 66 0.69 -9.35 -0.94
CA PHE A 66 -0.45 -8.53 -1.36
C PHE A 66 -0.02 -7.18 -1.98
N ALA A 67 1.27 -6.87 -1.97
CA ALA A 67 1.86 -5.69 -2.61
C ALA A 67 2.99 -6.12 -3.54
N ARG A 68 3.33 -5.26 -4.50
CA ARG A 68 4.49 -5.48 -5.36
C ARG A 68 5.77 -5.47 -4.54
N GLN A 69 6.71 -6.35 -4.91
CA GLN A 69 7.98 -6.54 -4.21
C GLN A 69 9.13 -6.46 -5.20
N GLY A 70 10.02 -5.49 -4.96
CA GLY A 70 11.12 -5.22 -5.87
C GLY A 70 10.69 -4.50 -7.14
N ILE A 71 11.66 -4.16 -7.98
CA ILE A 71 11.46 -3.46 -9.25
C ILE A 71 12.25 -4.13 -10.36
N SER A 72 11.58 -4.32 -11.48
CA SER A 72 12.13 -4.84 -12.73
C SER A 72 11.68 -3.99 -13.92
N ASP A 73 12.19 -4.27 -15.11
CA ASP A 73 11.75 -3.60 -16.33
C ASP A 73 10.23 -3.74 -16.57
N SER A 74 9.64 -4.87 -16.20
CA SER A 74 8.20 -5.11 -16.36
C SER A 74 7.33 -4.21 -15.48
N ASP A 75 7.89 -3.60 -14.44
CA ASP A 75 7.16 -2.69 -13.54
C ASP A 75 7.14 -1.26 -14.02
N LEU A 76 7.96 -0.90 -15.01
CA LEU A 76 8.06 0.46 -15.50
C LEU A 76 6.79 0.91 -16.22
N VAL A 77 6.50 2.21 -16.14
CA VAL A 77 5.38 2.85 -16.83
C VAL A 77 5.42 2.56 -18.33
N ASP A 78 4.26 2.25 -18.91
CA ASP A 78 4.11 1.79 -20.28
C ASP A 78 2.89 2.40 -20.99
N PHE A 79 2.46 3.58 -20.53
CA PHE A 79 1.33 4.29 -21.16
C PHE A 79 1.60 4.65 -22.62
N THR A 80 2.85 4.95 -22.96
CA THR A 80 3.31 5.09 -24.35
C THR A 80 4.72 4.52 -24.50
N PRO A 81 5.15 4.15 -25.74
CA PRO A 81 6.52 3.70 -25.99
C PRO A 81 7.58 4.72 -25.56
N GLU A 82 7.31 6.01 -25.73
CA GLU A 82 8.23 7.12 -25.37
C GLU A 82 8.39 7.21 -23.86
N LEU A 83 7.29 7.14 -23.09
CA LEU A 83 7.33 7.14 -21.63
C LEU A 83 8.08 5.93 -21.10
N ARG A 84 7.87 4.76 -21.69
CA ARG A 84 8.60 3.54 -21.33
C ARG A 84 10.09 3.66 -21.62
N ALA A 85 10.47 4.21 -22.78
CA ALA A 85 11.88 4.44 -23.11
C ALA A 85 12.55 5.40 -22.11
N ARG A 86 11.87 6.49 -21.75
CA ARG A 86 12.34 7.45 -20.74
C ARG A 86 12.47 6.81 -19.36
N ALA A 87 11.48 6.00 -18.94
CA ALA A 87 11.53 5.30 -17.66
C ALA A 87 12.71 4.34 -17.60
N ARG A 88 12.98 3.60 -18.66
CA ARG A 88 14.17 2.74 -18.79
C ARG A 88 15.47 3.52 -18.69
N GLU A 89 15.56 4.66 -19.35
CA GLU A 89 16.74 5.53 -19.28
C GLU A 89 16.96 6.08 -17.87
N SER A 90 15.89 6.55 -17.24
CA SER A 90 15.93 7.11 -15.88
C SER A 90 16.38 6.09 -14.85
N ILE A 91 15.86 4.84 -14.93
CA ILE A 91 16.14 3.82 -13.91
C ILE A 91 17.56 3.24 -14.02
N ARG A 92 18.21 3.32 -15.20
CA ARG A 92 19.58 2.81 -15.42
C ARG A 92 20.62 3.39 -14.47
N ARG A 93 20.37 4.57 -13.93
CA ARG A 93 21.26 5.26 -12.99
C ARG A 93 21.25 4.67 -11.59
N TYR A 94 20.26 3.85 -11.29
CA TYR A 94 19.99 3.35 -9.96
C TYR A 94 20.05 1.84 -9.92
N ARG A 95 20.41 1.32 -8.77
CA ARG A 95 20.30 -0.09 -8.47
C ARG A 95 18.83 -0.47 -8.37
N THR A 96 18.46 -1.61 -8.95
CA THR A 96 17.12 -2.22 -8.85
C THR A 96 17.26 -3.69 -8.51
N GLY A 97 16.19 -4.30 -8.04
CA GLY A 97 16.21 -5.73 -7.74
C GLY A 97 14.97 -6.18 -6.97
N PRO A 98 15.01 -7.43 -6.46
CA PRO A 98 13.92 -7.99 -5.67
C PRO A 98 13.77 -7.26 -4.32
N LEU A 99 12.74 -7.67 -3.56
CA LEU A 99 12.57 -7.23 -2.18
C LEU A 99 13.87 -7.45 -1.38
N PHE A 100 14.17 -6.52 -0.47
CA PHE A 100 15.40 -6.48 0.34
C PHE A 100 16.69 -6.20 -0.42
N THR A 101 16.64 -5.72 -1.67
CA THR A 101 17.83 -5.13 -2.30
C THR A 101 18.29 -3.93 -1.48
N PRO A 102 19.54 -3.97 -0.92
CA PRO A 102 20.01 -2.91 -0.02
C PRO A 102 20.15 -1.55 -0.71
N PRO A 103 20.00 -0.44 0.05
CA PRO A 103 20.39 0.89 -0.42
C PRO A 103 21.87 0.91 -0.85
N SER A 104 22.18 1.73 -1.86
CA SER A 104 23.54 1.93 -2.36
C SER A 104 23.95 3.40 -2.34
N VAL A 105 25.22 3.69 -2.49
CA VAL A 105 25.73 5.07 -2.61
C VAL A 105 25.18 5.74 -3.88
N GLY A 106 25.06 5.00 -4.98
CA GLY A 106 24.44 5.48 -6.22
C GLY A 106 22.92 5.61 -6.15
N GLY A 107 22.31 5.03 -5.13
CA GLY A 107 20.85 4.96 -4.93
C GLY A 107 20.25 3.67 -5.45
N THR A 108 19.33 3.11 -4.65
CA THR A 108 18.54 1.91 -4.96
C THR A 108 17.07 2.28 -5.03
N VAL A 109 16.37 1.89 -6.10
CA VAL A 109 14.91 2.03 -6.17
C VAL A 109 14.28 0.85 -5.45
N VAL A 110 13.61 1.12 -4.33
CA VAL A 110 13.04 0.14 -3.40
C VAL A 110 11.52 0.11 -3.54
N LEU A 111 10.94 -1.08 -3.65
CA LEU A 111 9.49 -1.31 -3.66
C LEU A 111 9.14 -2.55 -2.81
N PRO A 112 8.22 -2.47 -1.85
CA PRO A 112 7.53 -1.26 -1.36
C PRO A 112 8.51 -0.23 -0.76
N GLY A 113 8.14 1.05 -0.89
CA GLY A 113 8.95 2.13 -0.32
C GLY A 113 8.72 2.33 1.19
N TRP A 114 9.08 3.50 1.74
CA TRP A 114 9.04 3.80 3.18
C TRP A 114 7.66 3.63 3.84
N TRP A 115 6.59 3.91 3.11
CA TRP A 115 5.22 3.68 3.58
C TRP A 115 4.89 2.19 3.66
N GLY A 116 5.62 1.36 2.91
CA GLY A 116 5.42 -0.06 2.82
C GLY A 116 4.24 -0.46 1.93
N GLY A 117 4.07 -1.76 1.74
CA GLY A 117 2.88 -2.35 1.12
C GLY A 117 1.64 -2.05 1.97
N ALA A 118 1.68 -2.38 3.27
CA ALA A 118 0.71 -1.91 4.26
C ALA A 118 1.44 -1.16 5.38
N GLY A 119 0.73 -0.28 6.05
CA GLY A 119 1.26 0.52 7.14
C GLY A 119 0.39 0.45 8.39
N TRP A 120 0.43 1.50 9.20
CA TRP A 120 -0.32 1.64 10.46
C TRP A 120 -1.85 1.48 10.30
N GLY A 121 -2.41 1.70 9.11
CA GLY A 121 -3.82 1.46 8.83
C GLY A 121 -4.23 -0.01 8.97
N GLY A 122 -3.25 -0.93 8.92
CA GLY A 122 -3.49 -2.36 9.11
C GLY A 122 -4.43 -2.95 8.07
N GLY A 123 -5.36 -3.77 8.54
CA GLY A 123 -6.40 -4.39 7.71
C GLY A 123 -7.70 -4.58 8.51
N ALA A 124 -8.67 -5.21 7.89
CA ALA A 124 -9.91 -5.63 8.53
C ALA A 124 -10.09 -7.15 8.44
N PHE A 125 -10.65 -7.75 9.46
CA PHE A 125 -10.97 -9.17 9.50
C PHE A 125 -12.47 -9.38 9.61
N ASP A 126 -13.03 -10.22 8.76
CA ASP A 126 -14.39 -10.66 8.84
C ASP A 126 -14.45 -12.06 9.49
N PRO A 127 -14.92 -12.18 10.74
CA PRO A 127 -14.98 -13.45 11.43
C PRO A 127 -16.00 -14.44 10.84
N ALA A 128 -16.95 -13.96 10.04
CA ALA A 128 -17.97 -14.82 9.43
C ALA A 128 -17.40 -15.59 8.21
N SER A 129 -16.56 -14.94 7.43
CA SER A 129 -15.95 -15.54 6.24
C SER A 129 -14.50 -15.99 6.45
N GLY A 130 -13.83 -15.57 7.55
CA GLY A 130 -12.41 -15.80 7.78
C GLY A 130 -11.48 -14.97 6.89
N MET A 131 -12.02 -13.98 6.20
CA MET A 131 -11.28 -13.13 5.25
C MET A 131 -10.57 -11.97 5.95
N VAL A 132 -9.34 -11.71 5.50
CA VAL A 132 -8.57 -10.51 5.86
C VAL A 132 -8.53 -9.58 4.66
N TYR A 133 -8.90 -8.32 4.86
CA TYR A 133 -8.87 -7.29 3.83
C TYR A 133 -7.72 -6.33 4.10
N VAL A 134 -6.86 -6.14 3.11
CA VAL A 134 -5.66 -5.30 3.24
C VAL A 134 -5.58 -4.33 2.07
N LYS A 135 -5.40 -3.05 2.40
CA LYS A 135 -5.06 -2.03 1.42
C LYS A 135 -3.54 -1.99 1.24
N ALA A 136 -3.09 -2.08 0.01
CA ALA A 136 -1.68 -1.96 -0.33
C ALA A 136 -1.34 -0.65 -1.06
N SER A 137 -0.12 -0.16 -0.81
CA SER A 137 0.48 0.96 -1.53
C SER A 137 1.67 0.44 -2.35
N ASN A 138 1.62 0.64 -3.66
CA ASN A 138 2.69 0.28 -4.60
C ASN A 138 3.46 1.55 -5.00
N ARG A 139 4.13 2.16 -4.04
CA ARG A 139 4.91 3.38 -4.25
C ARG A 139 6.39 3.08 -4.05
N PRO A 140 7.22 3.18 -5.11
CA PRO A 140 8.66 3.05 -4.96
C PRO A 140 9.26 4.28 -4.29
N VAL A 141 10.46 4.11 -3.78
CA VAL A 141 11.30 5.18 -3.25
C VAL A 141 12.74 5.00 -3.72
N LEU A 142 13.48 6.09 -3.79
CA LEU A 142 14.92 6.05 -3.98
C LEU A 142 15.60 6.06 -2.60
N ALA A 143 16.34 5.01 -2.28
CA ALA A 143 17.11 4.87 -1.06
C ALA A 143 18.60 5.05 -1.39
N ARG A 144 19.26 6.05 -0.79
CA ARG A 144 20.67 6.36 -1.03
C ARG A 144 21.43 6.37 0.29
N LEU A 145 22.63 5.79 0.29
CA LEU A 145 23.56 5.89 1.39
C LEU A 145 24.54 7.02 1.11
N VAL A 146 24.68 7.94 2.06
CA VAL A 146 25.61 9.07 1.96
C VAL A 146 26.74 8.87 2.96
N PRO A 147 28.01 8.95 2.54
CA PRO A 147 29.15 8.93 3.45
C PRO A 147 29.04 10.04 4.50
N ARG A 148 29.39 9.74 5.73
CA ARG A 148 29.40 10.70 6.84
C ARG A 148 30.63 10.51 7.68
N ASP A 149 31.61 11.38 7.55
CA ASP A 149 32.87 11.46 8.30
C ASP A 149 33.27 10.18 9.04
N SER A 150 33.34 10.22 10.37
CA SER A 150 33.72 9.07 11.22
C SER A 150 32.59 8.06 11.45
N ALA A 151 31.37 8.32 10.97
CA ALA A 151 30.19 7.50 11.26
C ALA A 151 29.84 6.48 10.14
N GLY A 152 30.67 6.37 9.10
CA GLY A 152 30.39 5.48 7.96
C GLY A 152 29.34 6.06 7.01
N TYR A 153 28.18 5.42 6.90
CA TYR A 153 27.11 5.85 5.99
C TYR A 153 25.82 6.17 6.76
N VAL A 154 25.04 7.09 6.24
CA VAL A 154 23.66 7.36 6.70
C VAL A 154 22.71 7.21 5.52
N LEU A 155 21.51 6.74 5.81
CA LEU A 155 20.45 6.68 4.83
C LEU A 155 19.95 8.10 4.56
N ASP A 156 20.21 8.61 3.36
CA ASP A 156 19.71 9.89 2.91
C ASP A 156 18.28 9.73 2.41
N LEU A 157 17.37 10.38 3.12
CA LEU A 157 15.95 10.51 2.77
C LEU A 157 15.63 11.91 2.23
N SER A 158 16.57 12.84 2.34
CA SER A 158 16.46 14.26 1.91
C SER A 158 16.92 14.43 0.46
N GLN A 159 16.34 13.81 -0.43
CA GLN A 159 16.75 13.75 -1.82
C GLN A 159 16.81 15.12 -2.50
N ASP A 160 17.67 15.25 -3.52
CA ASP A 160 17.67 16.38 -4.46
C ASP A 160 16.21 16.77 -4.77
N PRO A 161 15.86 18.07 -4.81
CA PRO A 161 14.53 18.53 -5.20
C PRO A 161 14.01 17.94 -6.52
N ALA A 162 14.89 17.52 -7.40
CA ALA A 162 14.56 16.76 -8.62
C ALA A 162 14.15 15.30 -8.33
N ASP A 163 14.65 14.73 -7.25
CA ASP A 163 14.40 13.36 -6.78
C ASP A 163 13.55 13.34 -5.51
N ALA A 164 13.16 14.51 -4.99
CA ALA A 164 12.54 14.66 -3.68
C ALA A 164 11.22 13.91 -3.58
N LEU A 165 11.30 12.81 -2.89
CA LEU A 165 10.18 12.12 -2.29
C LEU A 165 9.74 12.89 -1.05
N ASP A 166 8.84 13.84 -1.20
CA ASP A 166 8.15 14.38 -0.04
C ASP A 166 7.23 13.30 0.53
N LEU A 167 7.76 12.60 1.52
CA LEU A 167 7.08 11.52 2.22
C LEU A 167 5.87 12.02 3.03
N SER A 168 5.70 13.32 3.18
CA SER A 168 4.68 13.90 4.05
C SER A 168 3.33 14.14 3.40
N LEU A 169 3.23 14.12 2.06
CA LEU A 169 2.00 14.48 1.35
C LEU A 169 1.70 13.52 0.20
N PRO A 170 0.45 13.04 0.03
CA PRO A 170 -0.02 12.41 -1.19
C PRO A 170 -0.31 13.44 -2.29
N THR A 171 0.14 14.66 -2.12
CA THR A 171 0.05 15.74 -3.09
C THR A 171 1.33 15.81 -3.91
N ARG A 172 1.18 16.12 -5.19
CA ARG A 172 2.12 16.49 -6.26
C ARG A 172 3.62 16.16 -6.13
N ARG A 173 4.20 16.02 -4.92
CA ARG A 173 5.64 15.83 -4.67
C ARG A 173 6.06 14.39 -4.39
N GLY A 174 5.17 13.46 -4.38
CA GLY A 174 5.48 12.09 -3.96
C GLY A 174 5.58 11.07 -5.07
N LEU A 175 5.61 11.50 -6.30
CA LEU A 175 5.91 10.68 -7.47
C LEU A 175 7.35 10.99 -7.87
N LEU A 176 8.14 9.96 -8.15
CA LEU A 176 9.49 10.15 -8.66
C LEU A 176 9.41 11.00 -9.94
N ARG A 177 9.99 12.20 -9.93
CA ARG A 177 10.04 13.12 -11.07
C ARG A 177 11.10 12.63 -12.05
N PHE A 178 10.80 11.66 -12.86
CA PHE A 178 11.74 11.15 -13.84
C PHE A 178 11.73 11.92 -15.18
N PHE A 179 10.78 12.82 -15.38
CA PHE A 179 10.53 13.41 -16.69
C PHE A 179 10.67 14.92 -16.77
N GLY A 180 11.16 15.58 -15.71
CA GLY A 180 11.54 17.01 -15.76
C GLY A 180 10.36 17.99 -15.91
N ASP A 181 9.13 17.55 -15.87
CA ASP A 181 7.94 18.38 -16.01
C ASP A 181 7.37 18.78 -14.64
N ASP A 182 6.60 19.87 -14.58
CA ASP A 182 5.97 20.37 -13.37
C ASP A 182 4.93 19.39 -12.76
N VAL A 183 4.46 18.42 -13.56
CA VAL A 183 3.54 17.36 -13.15
C VAL A 183 4.23 16.01 -13.31
N PRO A 184 4.50 15.29 -12.21
CA PRO A 184 5.26 14.04 -12.29
C PRO A 184 4.40 12.89 -12.79
N ILE A 185 4.90 12.16 -13.78
CA ILE A 185 4.38 10.84 -14.16
C ILE A 185 5.13 9.77 -13.35
N PRO A 186 4.43 8.83 -12.68
CA PRO A 186 5.11 7.78 -11.91
C PRO A 186 6.04 6.93 -12.77
N LEU A 187 7.19 6.56 -12.20
CA LEU A 187 8.16 5.67 -12.85
C LEU A 187 7.55 4.31 -13.18
N ILE A 188 6.65 3.83 -12.33
CA ILE A 188 6.06 2.51 -12.46
C ILE A 188 4.64 2.57 -13.01
N ARG A 189 4.24 1.48 -13.68
CA ARG A 189 2.86 1.32 -14.14
C ARG A 189 1.90 1.12 -12.96
N PRO A 190 0.61 1.50 -13.12
CA PRO A 190 -0.41 1.23 -12.11
C PRO A 190 -0.65 -0.29 -11.93
N PRO A 191 -1.43 -0.69 -10.89
CA PRO A 191 -2.10 0.15 -9.92
C PRO A 191 -1.16 0.65 -8.81
N TYR A 192 -1.32 1.93 -8.44
CA TYR A 192 -0.53 2.55 -7.36
C TYR A 192 -1.05 2.20 -5.96
N GLY A 193 -2.24 1.69 -5.90
CA GLY A 193 -2.83 1.14 -4.69
C GLY A 193 -3.86 0.07 -5.01
N THR A 194 -3.89 -0.98 -4.18
CA THR A 194 -4.80 -2.12 -4.33
C THR A 194 -5.51 -2.43 -3.03
N LEU A 195 -6.68 -3.06 -3.13
CA LEU A 195 -7.37 -3.71 -2.03
C LEU A 195 -7.40 -5.21 -2.31
N SER A 196 -6.98 -6.00 -1.33
CA SER A 196 -6.93 -7.46 -1.43
C SER A 196 -7.83 -8.11 -0.40
N ALA A 197 -8.54 -9.16 -0.78
CA ALA A 197 -9.20 -10.09 0.12
C ALA A 197 -8.37 -11.37 0.22
N ILE A 198 -7.91 -11.68 1.41
CA ILE A 198 -6.98 -12.78 1.68
C ILE A 198 -7.69 -13.81 2.54
N ASP A 199 -7.79 -15.01 2.03
CA ASP A 199 -8.24 -16.19 2.78
C ASP A 199 -7.06 -16.74 3.57
N LEU A 200 -6.98 -16.35 4.84
CA LEU A 200 -5.87 -16.74 5.69
C LEU A 200 -5.89 -18.23 6.04
N SER A 201 -7.05 -18.87 6.02
CA SER A 201 -7.18 -20.31 6.30
C SER A 201 -6.57 -21.17 5.19
N HIS A 202 -6.66 -20.70 3.94
CA HIS A 202 -6.15 -21.40 2.76
C HIS A 202 -4.85 -20.78 2.19
N GLY A 203 -4.40 -19.64 2.73
CA GLY A 203 -3.19 -18.97 2.29
C GLY A 203 -3.29 -18.41 0.86
N THR A 204 -4.45 -17.91 0.44
CA THR A 204 -4.70 -17.44 -0.93
C THR A 204 -5.27 -16.02 -0.96
N ILE A 205 -4.97 -15.28 -2.03
CA ILE A 205 -5.68 -14.04 -2.36
C ILE A 205 -6.90 -14.41 -3.19
N ARG A 206 -8.10 -14.19 -2.66
CA ARG A 206 -9.36 -14.49 -3.34
C ARG A 206 -9.67 -13.50 -4.46
N TRP A 207 -9.39 -12.23 -4.20
CA TRP A 207 -9.44 -11.17 -5.20
C TRP A 207 -8.50 -10.02 -4.80
N GLN A 208 -8.05 -9.28 -5.80
CA GLN A 208 -7.29 -8.04 -5.65
C GLN A 208 -7.71 -7.07 -6.72
N VAL A 209 -8.10 -5.87 -6.34
CA VAL A 209 -8.57 -4.82 -7.25
C VAL A 209 -7.79 -3.51 -7.03
N PRO A 210 -7.61 -2.68 -8.06
CA PRO A 210 -7.19 -1.29 -7.88
C PRO A 210 -8.18 -0.55 -6.97
N LEU A 211 -7.67 0.25 -6.03
CA LEU A 211 -8.50 1.04 -5.13
C LEU A 211 -8.34 2.52 -5.42
N GLY A 212 -9.44 3.17 -5.79
CA GLY A 212 -9.46 4.60 -6.05
C GLY A 212 -8.78 4.99 -7.35
N ASP A 213 -8.42 6.26 -7.46
CA ASP A 213 -7.77 6.82 -8.62
C ASP A 213 -6.66 7.82 -8.23
N THR A 214 -5.82 8.18 -9.18
CA THR A 214 -4.77 9.20 -9.05
C THR A 214 -5.06 10.30 -10.08
N PRO A 215 -5.89 11.32 -9.73
CA PRO A 215 -6.34 12.34 -10.66
C PRO A 215 -5.19 13.11 -11.34
N GLU A 216 -4.08 13.33 -10.61
CA GLU A 216 -2.91 14.03 -11.14
C GLU A 216 -2.29 13.29 -12.33
N VAL A 217 -2.31 11.98 -12.34
CA VAL A 217 -1.87 11.14 -13.46
C VAL A 217 -2.94 11.08 -14.53
N ARG A 218 -4.20 10.82 -14.16
CA ARG A 218 -5.30 10.68 -15.12
C ARG A 218 -5.51 11.93 -15.97
N PHE A 219 -5.41 13.11 -15.37
CA PHE A 219 -5.61 14.39 -16.03
C PHE A 219 -4.30 15.07 -16.45
N HIS A 220 -3.17 14.35 -16.39
CA HIS A 220 -1.89 14.85 -16.91
C HIS A 220 -2.02 15.20 -18.41
N PRO A 221 -1.51 16.36 -18.87
CA PRO A 221 -1.68 16.79 -20.27
C PRO A 221 -1.28 15.75 -21.31
N LEU A 222 -0.19 15.02 -21.08
CA LEU A 222 0.29 13.96 -21.99
C LEU A 222 -0.55 12.67 -21.91
N LEU A 223 -1.27 12.44 -20.81
CA LEU A 223 -1.97 11.18 -20.57
C LEU A 223 -3.48 11.32 -20.74
N LYS A 224 -4.02 12.52 -20.58
CA LYS A 224 -5.46 12.82 -20.72
C LYS A 224 -6.10 12.28 -22.01
N PRO A 225 -5.41 12.27 -23.17
CA PRO A 225 -5.98 11.70 -24.40
C PRO A 225 -6.03 10.17 -24.42
N LEU A 226 -5.39 9.50 -23.44
CA LEU A 226 -5.27 8.05 -23.41
C LEU A 226 -6.39 7.44 -22.56
N ASP A 227 -6.81 6.24 -22.95
CA ASP A 227 -7.69 5.41 -22.13
C ASP A 227 -6.84 4.68 -21.07
N LEU A 228 -6.65 5.34 -19.92
CA LEU A 228 -5.81 4.79 -18.85
C LEU A 228 -6.55 3.71 -18.06
N PRO A 229 -5.86 2.64 -17.67
CA PRO A 229 -6.43 1.62 -16.80
C PRO A 229 -6.79 2.20 -15.42
N PRO A 230 -7.47 1.44 -14.55
CA PRO A 230 -7.68 1.82 -13.16
C PRO A 230 -6.34 2.07 -12.45
N LEU A 231 -6.09 3.32 -12.03
CA LEU A 231 -4.78 3.74 -11.52
C LEU A 231 -4.55 3.31 -10.06
N GLY A 232 -5.61 3.25 -9.26
CA GLY A 232 -5.48 3.09 -7.82
C GLY A 232 -4.89 4.32 -7.14
N VAL A 233 -5.01 4.42 -5.82
CA VAL A 233 -4.45 5.50 -5.00
C VAL A 233 -3.47 4.96 -3.98
N SER A 234 -2.30 5.59 -3.91
CA SER A 234 -1.29 5.29 -2.90
C SER A 234 -1.68 5.89 -1.55
N GLY A 235 -1.48 5.18 -0.45
CA GLY A 235 -1.75 5.69 0.90
C GLY A 235 -1.81 4.58 1.96
N ALA A 236 -1.85 4.99 3.24
CA ALA A 236 -1.77 4.08 4.38
C ALA A 236 -3.11 3.69 5.04
N PRO A 237 -4.22 4.47 4.94
CA PRO A 237 -5.46 4.11 5.62
C PRO A 237 -5.98 2.74 5.22
N GLY A 238 -6.32 1.94 6.21
CA GLY A 238 -6.88 0.60 6.05
C GLY A 238 -8.41 0.58 6.00
N PRO A 239 -8.99 -0.59 5.71
CA PRO A 239 -10.43 -0.79 5.64
C PRO A 239 -11.08 -0.97 7.01
N LEU A 240 -12.38 -0.68 7.07
CA LEU A 240 -13.34 -1.16 8.03
C LEU A 240 -14.25 -2.18 7.34
N VAL A 241 -14.48 -3.36 7.91
CA VAL A 241 -15.48 -4.32 7.41
C VAL A 241 -16.72 -4.32 8.32
N THR A 242 -17.89 -4.37 7.70
CA THR A 242 -19.17 -4.48 8.39
C THR A 242 -19.72 -5.89 8.32
N ARG A 243 -20.60 -6.28 9.28
CA ARG A 243 -21.27 -7.57 9.25
C ARG A 243 -22.09 -7.82 7.99
N SER A 244 -22.55 -6.77 7.33
CA SER A 244 -23.31 -6.87 6.07
C SER A 244 -22.43 -7.13 4.83
N GLY A 245 -21.10 -7.27 5.00
CA GLY A 245 -20.18 -7.52 3.89
C GLY A 245 -19.81 -6.27 3.09
N LEU A 246 -19.86 -5.07 3.70
CA LEU A 246 -19.34 -3.86 3.10
C LEU A 246 -18.00 -3.47 3.74
N LEU A 247 -17.06 -3.09 2.90
CA LEU A 247 -15.80 -2.49 3.28
C LEU A 247 -15.88 -0.98 3.10
N PHE A 248 -15.47 -0.21 4.10
CA PHE A 248 -15.37 1.24 3.99
C PHE A 248 -13.90 1.65 4.10
N LEU A 249 -13.41 2.47 3.19
CA LEU A 249 -12.05 3.02 3.21
C LEU A 249 -11.89 4.15 2.20
N THR A 250 -10.84 4.97 2.39
CA THR A 250 -10.38 5.96 1.40
C THR A 250 -9.13 5.48 0.66
N GLY A 251 -8.34 4.62 1.31
CA GLY A 251 -7.06 4.19 0.80
C GLY A 251 -5.99 5.30 0.71
N GLY A 252 -6.27 6.51 1.24
CA GLY A 252 -5.38 7.67 1.16
C GLY A 252 -5.78 8.70 0.11
N GLY A 253 -6.91 8.52 -0.56
CA GLY A 253 -7.52 9.50 -1.45
C GLY A 253 -8.54 10.41 -0.75
N ASP A 254 -9.22 11.22 -1.52
CA ASP A 254 -10.25 12.18 -1.08
C ASP A 254 -11.69 11.67 -1.31
N VAL A 255 -11.85 10.39 -1.56
CA VAL A 255 -13.14 9.71 -1.73
C VAL A 255 -13.27 8.59 -0.71
N LEU A 256 -14.40 8.53 0.00
CA LEU A 256 -14.79 7.38 0.81
C LEU A 256 -15.56 6.40 -0.07
N TYR A 257 -15.12 5.15 -0.07
CA TYR A 257 -15.75 4.06 -0.83
C TYR A 257 -16.49 3.11 0.12
N ALA A 258 -17.64 2.59 -0.33
CA ALA A 258 -18.25 1.38 0.17
C ALA A 258 -18.10 0.27 -0.89
N ILE A 259 -17.40 -0.79 -0.54
CA ILE A 259 -16.98 -1.86 -1.46
C ILE A 259 -17.58 -3.18 -0.99
N ASP A 260 -18.05 -3.99 -1.92
CA ASP A 260 -18.54 -5.33 -1.62
C ASP A 260 -17.36 -6.23 -1.24
N ALA A 261 -17.44 -6.84 -0.07
CA ALA A 261 -16.40 -7.72 0.46
C ALA A 261 -16.22 -9.04 -0.33
N ARG A 262 -17.20 -9.42 -1.15
CA ARG A 262 -17.19 -10.68 -1.92
C ARG A 262 -16.36 -10.59 -3.18
N ASP A 263 -16.35 -9.43 -3.85
CA ASP A 263 -15.79 -9.27 -5.19
C ASP A 263 -14.94 -8.00 -5.39
N GLY A 264 -14.88 -7.11 -4.39
CA GLY A 264 -14.15 -5.84 -4.49
C GLY A 264 -14.87 -4.76 -5.31
N ALA A 265 -16.12 -4.98 -5.70
CA ALA A 265 -16.88 -4.00 -6.48
C ALA A 265 -17.29 -2.79 -5.65
N VAL A 266 -17.10 -1.58 -6.19
CA VAL A 266 -17.56 -0.34 -5.57
C VAL A 266 -19.09 -0.28 -5.64
N ARG A 267 -19.76 -0.24 -4.48
CA ARG A 267 -21.21 -0.12 -4.37
C ARG A 267 -21.67 1.32 -4.15
N TRP A 268 -20.82 2.13 -3.53
CA TRP A 268 -21.07 3.54 -3.29
C TRP A 268 -19.77 4.29 -3.06
N SER A 269 -19.79 5.58 -3.35
CA SER A 269 -18.67 6.47 -3.05
C SER A 269 -19.16 7.88 -2.72
N ALA A 270 -18.39 8.60 -1.91
CA ALA A 270 -18.64 9.99 -1.57
C ALA A 270 -17.34 10.80 -1.57
N PRO A 271 -17.30 11.95 -2.26
CA PRO A 271 -16.18 12.86 -2.17
C PRO A 271 -16.12 13.49 -0.77
N LEU A 272 -14.92 13.56 -0.21
CA LEU A 272 -14.66 14.20 1.08
C LEU A 272 -14.19 15.66 0.91
N GLY A 273 -13.81 16.05 -0.31
CA GLY A 273 -13.21 17.35 -0.62
C GLY A 273 -11.84 17.57 0.01
N ARG A 274 -11.31 16.57 0.67
CA ARG A 274 -9.98 16.54 1.31
C ARG A 274 -9.53 15.12 1.58
N VAL A 275 -8.23 14.90 1.63
CA VAL A 275 -7.67 13.55 1.79
C VAL A 275 -8.09 12.91 3.10
N GLY A 276 -8.59 11.69 3.03
CA GLY A 276 -8.93 10.85 4.18
C GLY A 276 -7.72 10.08 4.68
N TRP A 277 -7.08 10.57 5.74
CA TRP A 277 -5.88 9.97 6.32
C TRP A 277 -6.16 8.94 7.41
N ALA A 278 -7.37 8.91 7.93
CA ALA A 278 -7.76 8.01 9.00
C ALA A 278 -8.44 6.76 8.47
N ASN A 279 -8.39 5.68 9.25
CA ASN A 279 -9.29 4.56 9.06
C ASN A 279 -10.71 5.01 9.42
N PRO A 280 -11.73 4.61 8.65
CA PRO A 280 -13.11 4.86 9.05
C PRO A 280 -13.48 4.02 10.27
N MET A 281 -14.46 4.49 11.02
CA MET A 281 -15.10 3.75 12.10
C MET A 281 -16.61 3.71 11.93
N THR A 282 -17.29 2.80 12.61
CA THR A 282 -18.74 2.75 12.64
C THR A 282 -19.27 2.71 14.07
N TYR A 283 -20.43 3.35 14.28
CA TYR A 283 -21.13 3.33 15.55
C TYR A 283 -22.64 3.38 15.34
N ARG A 284 -23.40 3.09 16.38
CA ARG A 284 -24.86 3.29 16.40
C ARG A 284 -25.20 4.47 17.31
N THR A 285 -26.10 5.32 16.85
CA THR A 285 -26.69 6.38 17.66
C THR A 285 -27.64 5.76 18.72
N ALA A 286 -28.04 6.55 19.71
CA ALA A 286 -29.04 6.13 20.69
C ALA A 286 -30.37 5.68 20.02
N GLY A 287 -30.75 6.32 18.91
CA GLY A 287 -31.90 5.90 18.10
C GLY A 287 -31.65 4.68 17.20
N GLY A 288 -30.56 3.95 17.36
CA GLY A 288 -30.25 2.72 16.63
C GLY A 288 -29.72 2.91 15.20
N ARG A 289 -29.57 4.16 14.71
CA ARG A 289 -29.07 4.45 13.35
C ARG A 289 -27.58 4.17 13.27
N GLN A 290 -27.16 3.35 12.30
CA GLN A 290 -25.74 3.10 12.05
C GLN A 290 -25.13 4.26 11.27
N MET A 291 -23.96 4.68 11.73
CA MET A 291 -23.16 5.73 11.14
C MET A 291 -21.80 5.19 10.74
N VAL A 292 -21.25 5.69 9.65
CA VAL A 292 -19.84 5.54 9.27
C VAL A 292 -19.18 6.90 9.43
N LEU A 293 -18.10 6.97 10.20
CA LEU A 293 -17.39 8.20 10.53
C LEU A 293 -15.97 8.12 9.98
N ILE A 294 -15.48 9.24 9.44
CA ILE A 294 -14.10 9.38 9.00
C ILE A 294 -13.56 10.78 9.30
N ALA A 295 -12.28 10.85 9.70
CA ALA A 295 -11.54 12.09 9.75
C ALA A 295 -10.85 12.34 8.40
N ALA A 296 -11.06 13.52 7.81
CA ALA A 296 -10.45 13.94 6.57
C ALA A 296 -9.80 15.32 6.71
N GLY A 297 -8.70 15.56 5.97
CA GLY A 297 -7.87 16.75 6.09
C GLY A 297 -6.84 16.68 7.20
N ARG A 298 -6.13 17.80 7.40
CA ARG A 298 -5.09 17.98 8.44
C ARG A 298 -5.15 19.38 9.03
N GLY A 299 -4.59 19.55 10.25
CA GLY A 299 -4.54 20.83 10.96
C GLY A 299 -5.92 21.46 11.09
N GLU A 300 -6.02 22.77 10.96
CA GLU A 300 -7.27 23.54 11.04
C GLU A 300 -8.29 23.17 9.96
N GLY A 301 -7.83 22.58 8.86
CA GLY A 301 -8.66 22.06 7.79
C GLY A 301 -9.29 20.70 8.06
N ALA A 302 -8.94 20.01 9.17
CA ALA A 302 -9.49 18.69 9.49
C ALA A 302 -11.00 18.75 9.75
N ARG A 303 -11.72 17.71 9.32
CA ARG A 303 -13.16 17.54 9.54
C ARG A 303 -13.47 16.11 9.92
N LEU A 304 -14.43 15.93 10.83
CA LEU A 304 -15.11 14.65 11.03
C LEU A 304 -16.37 14.62 10.14
N MET A 305 -16.46 13.60 9.30
CA MET A 305 -17.56 13.44 8.36
C MET A 305 -18.29 12.15 8.70
N ALA A 306 -19.60 12.23 8.88
CA ALA A 306 -20.46 11.11 9.22
C ALA A 306 -21.47 10.83 8.09
N PHE A 307 -21.59 9.56 7.76
CA PHE A 307 -22.47 9.06 6.71
C PHE A 307 -23.45 8.06 7.30
N ALA A 308 -24.68 8.05 6.79
CA ALA A 308 -25.69 7.09 7.15
C ALA A 308 -26.63 6.85 5.96
N LEU A 309 -27.31 5.73 5.97
CA LEU A 309 -28.40 5.49 5.02
C LEU A 309 -29.51 6.55 5.20
N PRO A 310 -30.17 6.96 4.11
CA PRO A 310 -31.34 7.83 4.21
C PRO A 310 -32.40 7.24 5.13
N THR A 311 -33.12 8.11 5.85
CA THR A 311 -34.27 7.69 6.66
C THR A 311 -35.38 7.26 5.72
N GLY A 312 -35.86 6.00 5.84
CA GLY A 312 -36.95 5.46 5.03
C GLY A 312 -36.57 4.35 4.04
N GLN A 313 -35.28 4.04 3.86
CA GLN A 313 -34.81 2.83 3.15
C GLN A 313 -34.45 1.76 4.19
N ARG A 314 -35.33 0.81 4.39
CA ARG A 314 -35.09 -0.45 5.09
C ARG A 314 -35.04 -1.60 4.11
#